data_903f7d786f8a9632c4df458e11f75cdc
#
_entry.id   903f7d786f8a9632c4df458e11f75cdc
#
_cell.length_a   1.000
_cell.length_b   1.000
_cell.length_c   1.000
_cell.angle_alpha   90.00
_cell.angle_beta   90.00
_cell.angle_gamma   90.00
#
_symmetry.space_group_name_H-M   'P 1'
#
loop_
_entity.id
_entity.type
_entity.pdbx_description
1 polymer ?
#
loop_
_entity_poly.entity_id
_entity_poly.type
_entity_poly.pdbx_seq_one_letter_code
_entity_poly.pdbx_strand_id
1 'polypeptide(L)'
;MGVLTRAFPPELVDEIIEVTGTREQRRRLLPARLMAYFVLALWLFRGRNCGYGQVMAKLADGLYGQQRGADLLAGKLSPGLRVDAGGGRQWWLPNISSLSRGRGKLGADPLRMLFEHVAGPTGAGGAPGVFCCELRVVSMDGSTTDVPDSEKNAAFFGRPSNASRDGAFPQARWVAAAESGTGSLLGAAIGRCTDAEQPITRPTSPWPRSC
;
A
#
# COMPACT_ATOMS: atom_id res chain seq x y z
N MET A 1 1.38 13.68 6.76
CA MET A 1 2.51 12.72 6.77
C MET A 1 2.69 12.01 8.11
N GLY A 2 2.50 12.67 9.25
CA GLY A 2 2.85 12.11 10.57
C GLY A 2 2.32 10.70 10.90
N VAL A 3 1.11 10.33 10.46
CA VAL A 3 0.58 8.97 10.68
C VAL A 3 1.31 7.95 9.82
N LEU A 4 1.50 8.23 8.53
CA LEU A 4 2.18 7.33 7.61
C LEU A 4 3.65 7.12 7.97
N THR A 5 4.38 8.20 8.30
CA THR A 5 5.80 8.09 8.68
C THR A 5 6.01 7.51 10.08
N ARG A 6 4.96 7.48 10.91
CA ARG A 6 5.00 6.81 12.20
C ARG A 6 4.80 5.30 12.03
N ALA A 7 3.85 4.89 11.18
CA ALA A 7 3.60 3.48 10.87
C ALA A 7 4.68 2.87 9.97
N PHE A 8 5.20 3.67 9.05
CA PHE A 8 6.23 3.28 8.08
C PHE A 8 7.36 4.31 8.12
N PRO A 9 8.35 4.16 9.02
CA PRO A 9 9.51 5.06 9.08
C PRO A 9 10.25 5.15 7.74
N PRO A 10 10.83 6.30 7.39
CA PRO A 10 11.55 6.47 6.14
C PRO A 10 12.68 5.46 5.92
N GLU A 11 13.35 5.08 6.99
CA GLU A 11 14.45 4.12 7.00
C GLU A 11 13.96 2.73 6.58
N LEU A 12 12.82 2.28 7.12
CA LEU A 12 12.17 1.03 6.73
C LEU A 12 11.76 1.03 5.26
N VAL A 13 11.16 2.15 4.80
CA VAL A 13 10.73 2.27 3.40
C VAL A 13 11.94 2.22 2.46
N ASP A 14 13.05 2.86 2.82
CA ASP A 14 14.28 2.84 2.02
C ASP A 14 14.90 1.44 1.97
N GLU A 15 14.97 0.73 3.10
CA GLU A 15 15.46 -0.64 3.17
C GLU A 15 14.64 -1.57 2.25
N ILE A 16 13.33 -1.50 2.32
CA ILE A 16 12.43 -2.29 1.48
C ILE A 16 12.60 -1.95 -0.01
N ILE A 17 12.75 -0.67 -0.35
CA ILE A 17 13.01 -0.22 -1.72
C ILE A 17 14.35 -0.78 -2.23
N GLU A 18 15.34 -0.87 -1.39
CA GLU A 18 16.64 -1.42 -1.72
C GLU A 18 16.57 -2.94 -1.94
N VAL A 19 15.96 -3.66 -1.00
CA VAL A 19 15.76 -5.12 -1.08
C VAL A 19 14.94 -5.53 -2.29
N THR A 20 13.92 -4.76 -2.63
CA THR A 20 13.07 -5.03 -3.81
C THR A 20 13.68 -4.55 -5.14
N GLY A 21 14.85 -3.91 -5.11
CA GLY A 21 15.53 -3.41 -6.30
C GLY A 21 14.77 -2.30 -7.05
N THR A 22 13.81 -1.66 -6.38
CA THR A 22 12.97 -0.63 -6.99
C THR A 22 13.55 0.79 -6.86
N ARG A 23 14.76 0.90 -6.28
CA ARG A 23 15.47 2.17 -6.15
C ARG A 23 15.82 2.74 -7.52
N GLU A 24 15.57 4.03 -7.69
CA GLU A 24 15.94 4.74 -8.90
C GLU A 24 17.48 4.85 -9.06
N GLN A 25 18.00 4.51 -10.24
CA GLN A 25 19.41 4.65 -10.56
C GLN A 25 19.86 6.11 -10.78
N ARG A 26 18.91 7.01 -11.05
CA ARG A 26 19.17 8.43 -11.29
C ARG A 26 18.26 9.26 -10.40
N ARG A 27 18.79 10.40 -9.92
CA ARG A 27 17.99 11.36 -9.14
C ARG A 27 16.76 11.80 -9.94
N ARG A 28 15.57 11.54 -9.43
CA ARG A 28 14.28 11.83 -10.07
C ARG A 28 13.42 12.72 -9.19
N LEU A 29 12.48 13.42 -9.83
CA LEU A 29 11.47 14.24 -9.14
C LEU A 29 10.49 13.40 -8.29
N LEU A 30 10.32 12.14 -8.66
CA LEU A 30 9.44 11.18 -7.97
C LEU A 30 10.28 9.98 -7.52
N PRO A 31 10.98 10.09 -6.38
CA PRO A 31 11.72 8.97 -5.82
C PRO A 31 10.79 7.86 -5.36
N ALA A 32 11.28 6.61 -5.34
CA ALA A 32 10.52 5.42 -4.97
C ALA A 32 9.91 5.55 -3.57
N ARG A 33 10.62 6.13 -2.60
CA ARG A 33 10.10 6.42 -1.26
C ARG A 33 8.85 7.29 -1.30
N LEU A 34 8.86 8.39 -2.07
CA LEU A 34 7.71 9.27 -2.21
C LEU A 34 6.54 8.52 -2.86
N MET A 35 6.83 7.67 -3.85
CA MET A 35 5.81 6.87 -4.52
C MET A 35 5.20 5.81 -3.58
N ALA A 36 5.97 5.19 -2.69
CA ALA A 36 5.45 4.29 -1.67
C ALA A 36 4.45 5.02 -0.75
N TYR A 37 4.83 6.16 -0.19
CA TYR A 37 3.91 6.96 0.62
C TYR A 37 2.71 7.48 -0.17
N PHE A 38 2.89 7.82 -1.44
CA PHE A 38 1.79 8.23 -2.31
C PHE A 38 0.77 7.11 -2.49
N VAL A 39 1.20 5.88 -2.73
CA VAL A 39 0.29 4.73 -2.89
C VAL A 39 -0.43 4.42 -1.58
N LEU A 40 0.27 4.44 -0.45
CA LEU A 40 -0.37 4.28 0.87
C LEU A 40 -1.40 5.39 1.13
N ALA A 41 -1.08 6.63 0.76
CA ALA A 41 -1.99 7.76 0.89
C ALA A 41 -3.23 7.66 0.00
N LEU A 42 -3.14 7.04 -1.17
CA LEU A 42 -4.32 6.78 -2.03
C LEU A 42 -5.39 5.94 -1.30
N TRP A 43 -4.97 5.02 -0.44
CA TRP A 43 -5.88 4.22 0.38
C TRP A 43 -6.39 4.96 1.60
N LEU A 44 -5.53 5.75 2.24
CA LEU A 44 -5.87 6.53 3.43
C LEU A 44 -6.88 7.64 3.12
N PHE A 45 -6.74 8.28 1.96
CA PHE A 45 -7.60 9.38 1.51
C PHE A 45 -8.67 8.91 0.51
N ARG A 46 -9.32 7.78 0.78
CA ARG A 46 -10.45 7.31 -0.03
C ARG A 46 -11.66 8.20 0.20
N GLY A 47 -12.23 8.77 -0.87
CA GLY A 47 -13.43 9.58 -0.78
C GLY A 47 -13.81 10.18 -2.14
N ARG A 48 -14.99 10.82 -2.20
CA ARG A 48 -15.36 11.62 -3.38
C ARG A 48 -14.30 12.70 -3.60
N ASN A 49 -13.83 12.85 -4.82
CA ASN A 49 -12.82 13.84 -5.22
C ASN A 49 -11.39 13.61 -4.68
N CYS A 50 -10.98 12.37 -4.43
CA CYS A 50 -9.60 12.04 -4.06
C CYS A 50 -8.81 11.44 -5.24
N GLY A 51 -8.67 12.19 -6.32
CA GLY A 51 -7.80 11.83 -7.44
C GLY A 51 -6.31 11.97 -7.11
N TYR A 52 -5.44 11.47 -7.99
CA TYR A 52 -3.99 11.46 -7.80
C TYR A 52 -3.40 12.82 -7.44
N GLY A 53 -3.82 13.88 -8.15
CA GLY A 53 -3.33 15.23 -7.88
C GLY A 53 -3.71 15.74 -6.50
N GLN A 54 -4.92 15.46 -6.04
CA GLN A 54 -5.42 15.88 -4.73
C GLN A 54 -4.74 15.12 -3.59
N VAL A 55 -4.52 13.82 -3.75
CA VAL A 55 -3.77 13.04 -2.76
C VAL A 55 -2.33 13.52 -2.67
N MET A 56 -1.71 13.81 -3.82
CA MET A 56 -0.36 14.36 -3.85
C MET A 56 -0.27 15.75 -3.22
N ALA A 57 -1.27 16.61 -3.45
CA ALA A 57 -1.36 17.90 -2.78
C ALA A 57 -1.46 17.75 -1.25
N LYS A 58 -2.34 16.87 -0.76
CA LYS A 58 -2.46 16.58 0.69
C LYS A 58 -1.16 16.05 1.29
N LEU A 59 -0.41 15.23 0.56
CA LEU A 59 0.91 14.79 1.00
C LEU A 59 1.90 15.95 1.07
N ALA A 60 1.92 16.82 0.06
CA ALA A 60 2.76 18.01 0.04
C ALA A 60 2.40 18.95 1.20
N ASP A 61 1.12 19.23 1.44
CA ASP A 61 0.65 20.08 2.55
C ASP A 61 1.04 19.50 3.91
N GLY A 62 0.91 18.20 4.07
CA GLY A 62 1.35 17.49 5.29
C GLY A 62 2.87 17.58 5.56
N LEU A 63 3.66 17.84 4.53
CA LEU A 63 5.10 18.10 4.64
C LEU A 63 5.40 19.52 5.15
N TYR A 64 4.53 20.49 4.84
CA TYR A 64 4.69 21.89 5.30
C TYR A 64 4.46 22.08 6.79
N GLY A 65 3.54 21.32 7.39
CA GLY A 65 3.21 21.44 8.80
C GLY A 65 4.29 20.93 9.77
N GLN A 66 5.32 20.27 9.25
CA GLN A 66 6.45 19.77 10.03
C GLN A 66 7.76 20.17 9.35
N GLN A 67 8.38 21.24 9.85
CA GLN A 67 9.68 21.75 9.38
C GLN A 67 10.76 20.66 9.28
N ARG A 68 10.69 19.63 10.14
CA ARG A 68 11.54 18.43 10.10
C ARG A 68 11.22 17.46 8.94
N GLY A 69 9.98 17.40 8.48
CA GLY A 69 9.59 16.56 7.33
C GLY A 69 10.06 17.17 6.00
N ALA A 70 10.15 18.48 5.93
CA ALA A 70 10.67 19.19 4.77
C ALA A 70 12.17 18.90 4.56
N ASP A 71 12.97 18.83 5.62
CA ASP A 71 14.41 18.56 5.54
C ASP A 71 14.71 17.11 5.13
N LEU A 72 13.90 16.14 5.54
CA LEU A 72 14.04 14.73 5.13
C LEU A 72 13.75 14.50 3.63
N LEU A 73 12.92 15.34 3.04
CA LEU A 73 12.58 15.28 1.62
C LEU A 73 13.28 16.38 0.80
N ALA A 74 13.51 17.56 1.37
CA ALA A 74 14.09 18.71 0.69
C ALA A 74 15.55 18.51 0.27
N GLY A 75 16.31 17.73 1.00
CA GLY A 75 17.69 17.39 0.60
C GLY A 75 17.78 16.68 -0.76
N LYS A 76 16.66 16.16 -1.28
CA LYS A 76 16.59 15.41 -2.54
C LYS A 76 15.47 15.82 -3.50
N LEU A 77 14.57 16.73 -3.13
CA LEU A 77 13.41 17.15 -3.93
C LEU A 77 13.58 18.51 -4.61
N SER A 78 14.77 18.97 -4.77
CA SER A 78 15.03 20.34 -5.24
C SER A 78 14.72 20.50 -6.64
N PRO A 79 14.14 20.47 -7.58
CA PRO A 79 13.77 21.51 -8.52
C PRO A 79 12.26 21.84 -8.59
N GLY A 80 11.47 21.44 -7.63
CA GLY A 80 10.01 21.62 -7.72
C GLY A 80 9.42 22.71 -6.83
N LEU A 81 10.22 23.38 -6.00
CA LEU A 81 9.74 24.46 -5.16
C LEU A 81 9.77 25.77 -5.95
N ARG A 82 8.60 26.33 -6.26
CA ARG A 82 8.48 27.70 -6.76
C ARG A 82 8.07 28.61 -5.63
N VAL A 83 8.67 29.78 -5.58
CA VAL A 83 8.24 30.87 -4.74
C VAL A 83 7.32 31.72 -5.61
N ASP A 84 6.08 31.95 -5.20
CA ASP A 84 5.18 32.85 -5.89
C ASP A 84 5.58 34.32 -5.69
N ALA A 85 4.96 35.22 -6.46
CA ALA A 85 5.25 36.66 -6.37
C ALA A 85 4.90 37.29 -5.02
N GLY A 86 4.20 36.59 -4.14
CA GLY A 86 3.86 36.99 -2.78
C GLY A 86 4.80 36.40 -1.71
N GLY A 87 5.87 35.70 -2.09
CA GLY A 87 6.78 35.02 -1.18
C GLY A 87 6.27 33.69 -0.63
N GLY A 88 5.12 33.21 -1.07
CA GLY A 88 4.58 31.91 -0.75
C GLY A 88 5.35 30.80 -1.45
N ARG A 89 5.60 29.72 -0.73
CA ARG A 89 6.25 28.54 -1.28
C ARG A 89 5.19 27.62 -1.89
N GLN A 90 5.15 27.51 -3.21
CA GLN A 90 4.25 26.61 -3.92
C GLN A 90 5.00 25.39 -4.43
N TRP A 91 4.56 24.19 -4.01
CA TRP A 91 5.10 22.95 -4.53
C TRP A 91 4.62 22.72 -5.94
N TRP A 92 5.54 22.40 -6.82
CA TRP A 92 5.18 21.89 -8.13
C TRP A 92 4.65 20.45 -7.98
N LEU A 93 3.37 20.29 -8.27
CA LEU A 93 2.74 18.96 -8.23
C LEU A 93 3.01 18.23 -9.56
N PRO A 94 3.47 16.99 -9.50
CA PRO A 94 3.64 16.16 -10.69
C PRO A 94 2.29 15.96 -11.39
N ASN A 95 2.32 15.85 -12.71
CA ASN A 95 1.11 15.52 -13.45
C ASN A 95 0.67 14.06 -13.19
N ILE A 96 -0.61 13.78 -13.44
CA ILE A 96 -1.23 12.48 -13.18
C ILE A 96 -0.51 11.35 -13.93
N SER A 97 -0.08 11.59 -15.17
CA SER A 97 0.66 10.60 -15.97
C SER A 97 2.01 10.25 -15.35
N SER A 98 2.70 11.22 -14.73
CA SER A 98 3.97 10.97 -14.03
C SER A 98 3.75 10.16 -12.77
N LEU A 99 2.69 10.45 -12.00
CA LEU A 99 2.30 9.68 -10.81
C LEU A 99 1.90 8.25 -11.19
N SER A 100 1.11 8.07 -12.23
CA SER A 100 0.73 6.74 -12.74
C SER A 100 1.94 5.92 -13.17
N ARG A 101 2.86 6.52 -13.94
CA ARG A 101 4.12 5.85 -14.34
C ARG A 101 5.02 5.56 -13.14
N GLY A 102 5.09 6.46 -12.17
CA GLY A 102 5.85 6.25 -10.93
C GLY A 102 5.32 5.07 -10.14
N ARG A 103 3.99 4.96 -10.00
CA ARG A 103 3.33 3.80 -9.37
C ARG A 103 3.64 2.50 -10.10
N GLY A 104 3.56 2.49 -11.43
CA GLY A 104 3.89 1.31 -12.23
C GLY A 104 5.35 0.86 -12.07
N LYS A 105 6.28 1.81 -11.88
CA LYS A 105 7.70 1.50 -11.63
C LYS A 105 7.98 1.00 -10.22
N LEU A 106 7.24 1.49 -9.22
CA LEU A 106 7.35 0.98 -7.86
C LEU A 106 6.97 -0.50 -7.79
N GLY A 107 5.96 -0.91 -8.56
CA GLY A 107 5.46 -2.28 -8.52
C GLY A 107 4.70 -2.61 -7.24
N ALA A 108 4.44 -3.89 -7.01
CA ALA A 108 3.69 -4.39 -5.87
C ALA A 108 4.58 -4.86 -4.71
N ASP A 109 5.80 -5.30 -5.00
CA ASP A 109 6.67 -5.94 -4.01
C ASP A 109 7.02 -5.06 -2.80
N PRO A 110 7.35 -3.76 -2.96
CA PRO A 110 7.58 -2.90 -1.80
C PRO A 110 6.36 -2.76 -0.91
N LEU A 111 5.16 -2.70 -1.50
CA LEU A 111 3.91 -2.57 -0.74
C LEU A 111 3.57 -3.86 0.00
N ARG A 112 3.84 -5.00 -0.63
CA ARG A 112 3.68 -6.32 0.00
C ARG A 112 4.62 -6.44 1.21
N MET A 113 5.89 -6.12 1.07
CA MET A 113 6.85 -6.17 2.18
C MET A 113 6.50 -5.19 3.31
N LEU A 114 6.02 -3.98 2.98
CA LEU A 114 5.50 -3.04 3.98
C LEU A 114 4.29 -3.61 4.74
N PHE A 115 3.39 -4.28 4.04
CA PHE A 115 2.25 -4.96 4.67
C PHE A 115 2.74 -6.10 5.58
N GLU A 116 3.60 -6.98 5.10
CA GLU A 116 4.16 -8.09 5.86
C GLU A 116 4.90 -7.61 7.12
N HIS A 117 5.53 -6.44 7.07
CA HIS A 117 6.22 -5.85 8.22
C HIS A 117 5.24 -5.39 9.33
N VAL A 118 4.06 -4.89 8.97
CA VAL A 118 3.07 -4.39 9.94
C VAL A 118 1.98 -5.41 10.27
N ALA A 119 1.82 -6.44 9.45
CA ALA A 119 0.84 -7.49 9.69
C ALA A 119 1.27 -8.33 10.89
N GLY A 120 0.40 -8.42 11.87
CA GLY A 120 0.69 -9.19 13.08
C GLY A 120 -0.34 -8.98 14.18
N PRO A 121 -0.26 -9.80 15.22
CA PRO A 121 -1.16 -9.71 16.35
C PRO A 121 -0.87 -8.44 17.18
N THR A 122 -1.90 -7.72 17.53
CA THR A 122 -1.82 -6.51 18.37
C THR A 122 -2.52 -6.66 19.72
N GLY A 123 -3.36 -7.68 19.87
CA GLY A 123 -4.09 -7.93 21.12
C GLY A 123 -3.21 -8.54 22.21
N ALA A 124 -3.20 -7.90 23.37
CA ALA A 124 -2.54 -8.42 24.58
C ALA A 124 -3.40 -9.48 25.28
N GLY A 125 -2.78 -10.25 26.19
CA GLY A 125 -3.50 -11.17 27.07
C GLY A 125 -4.58 -10.44 27.88
N GLY A 126 -5.80 -11.02 27.90
CA GLY A 126 -6.95 -10.41 28.56
C GLY A 126 -7.77 -9.44 27.72
N ALA A 127 -7.33 -9.09 26.51
CA ALA A 127 -8.14 -8.28 25.59
C ALA A 127 -9.39 -9.06 25.13
N PRO A 128 -10.59 -8.46 25.19
CA PRO A 128 -11.83 -9.14 24.82
C PRO A 128 -11.81 -9.66 23.39
N GLY A 129 -12.20 -10.93 23.18
CA GLY A 129 -12.30 -11.55 21.86
C GLY A 129 -10.97 -11.92 21.21
N VAL A 130 -9.83 -11.68 21.86
CA VAL A 130 -8.50 -12.04 21.32
C VAL A 130 -8.16 -13.47 21.62
N PHE A 131 -8.52 -13.98 22.80
CA PHE A 131 -8.21 -15.35 23.21
C PHE A 131 -9.47 -16.11 23.63
N CYS A 132 -9.50 -17.41 23.34
CA CYS A 132 -10.44 -18.39 23.86
C CYS A 132 -9.63 -19.60 24.31
N CYS A 133 -9.74 -19.99 25.58
CA CYS A 133 -8.96 -21.09 26.16
C CYS A 133 -7.45 -20.98 25.84
N GLU A 134 -6.86 -19.84 26.07
CA GLU A 134 -5.46 -19.49 25.78
C GLU A 134 -5.04 -19.53 24.30
N LEU A 135 -5.96 -19.87 23.41
CA LEU A 135 -5.73 -19.85 21.97
C LEU A 135 -6.18 -18.52 21.36
N ARG A 136 -5.36 -17.96 20.49
CA ARG A 136 -5.70 -16.75 19.74
C ARG A 136 -6.83 -17.03 18.77
N VAL A 137 -7.89 -16.23 18.83
CA VAL A 137 -9.04 -16.35 17.94
C VAL A 137 -8.75 -15.57 16.65
N VAL A 138 -8.77 -16.27 15.54
CA VAL A 138 -8.51 -15.72 14.20
C VAL A 138 -9.74 -15.88 13.33
N SER A 139 -10.19 -14.80 12.73
CA SER A 139 -11.21 -14.80 11.71
C SER A 139 -10.56 -14.79 10.33
N MET A 140 -11.09 -15.58 9.41
CA MET A 140 -10.67 -15.60 8.03
C MET A 140 -11.85 -15.22 7.14
N ASP A 141 -11.61 -14.33 6.20
CA ASP A 141 -12.61 -13.90 5.22
C ASP A 141 -11.97 -13.70 3.86
N GLY A 142 -12.73 -13.96 2.82
CA GLY A 142 -12.31 -13.80 1.44
C GLY A 142 -13.32 -13.03 0.62
N SER A 143 -12.83 -12.28 -0.35
CA SER A 143 -13.67 -11.53 -1.27
C SER A 143 -13.02 -11.42 -2.64
N THR A 144 -13.78 -10.91 -3.59
CA THR A 144 -13.29 -10.61 -4.94
C THR A 144 -13.34 -9.12 -5.21
N THR A 145 -12.41 -8.63 -6.01
CA THR A 145 -12.33 -7.22 -6.41
C THR A 145 -12.06 -7.14 -7.90
N ASP A 146 -12.83 -6.31 -8.60
CA ASP A 146 -12.57 -6.01 -9.99
C ASP A 146 -11.22 -5.30 -10.12
N VAL A 147 -10.42 -5.73 -11.09
CA VAL A 147 -9.15 -5.11 -11.44
C VAL A 147 -9.26 -4.46 -12.84
N PRO A 148 -8.42 -3.47 -13.15
CA PRO A 148 -8.45 -2.81 -14.45
C PRO A 148 -8.43 -3.81 -15.61
N ASP A 149 -9.25 -3.58 -16.62
CA ASP A 149 -9.32 -4.44 -17.80
C ASP A 149 -8.07 -4.24 -18.67
N SER A 150 -7.12 -5.14 -18.49
CA SER A 150 -5.92 -5.24 -19.30
C SER A 150 -5.62 -6.70 -19.61
N GLU A 151 -4.97 -6.97 -20.72
CA GLU A 151 -4.57 -8.32 -21.09
C GLU A 151 -3.76 -9.03 -19.99
N LYS A 152 -2.85 -8.30 -19.33
CA LYS A 152 -2.05 -8.84 -18.23
C LYS A 152 -2.89 -9.24 -17.03
N ASN A 153 -3.87 -8.40 -16.65
CA ASN A 153 -4.75 -8.71 -15.54
C ASN A 153 -5.72 -9.84 -15.90
N ALA A 154 -6.25 -9.85 -17.12
CA ALA A 154 -7.10 -10.94 -17.59
C ALA A 154 -6.37 -12.29 -17.61
N ALA A 155 -5.11 -12.29 -18.08
CA ALA A 155 -4.29 -13.50 -18.11
C ALA A 155 -3.90 -13.99 -16.71
N PHE A 156 -3.62 -13.08 -15.78
CA PHE A 156 -3.17 -13.43 -14.43
C PHE A 156 -4.32 -13.78 -13.50
N PHE A 157 -5.34 -12.93 -13.40
CA PHE A 157 -6.45 -13.11 -12.45
C PHE A 157 -7.61 -13.92 -13.02
N GLY A 158 -7.80 -13.90 -14.33
CA GLY A 158 -8.97 -14.50 -14.98
C GLY A 158 -10.22 -13.60 -14.85
N ARG A 159 -11.28 -14.03 -15.52
CA ARG A 159 -12.61 -13.39 -15.44
C ARG A 159 -13.57 -14.37 -14.78
N PRO A 160 -14.49 -13.91 -13.93
CA PRO A 160 -15.55 -14.77 -13.42
C PRO A 160 -16.41 -15.21 -14.60
N SER A 161 -16.62 -16.50 -14.77
CA SER A 161 -17.52 -17.04 -15.79
C SER A 161 -18.75 -17.62 -15.12
N ASN A 162 -19.91 -17.21 -15.60
CA ASN A 162 -21.17 -17.91 -15.37
C ASN A 162 -21.51 -18.69 -16.63
N ALA A 163 -22.38 -19.72 -16.53
CA ALA A 163 -22.76 -20.59 -17.64
C ALA A 163 -23.26 -19.86 -18.91
N SER A 164 -23.50 -18.54 -18.84
CA SER A 164 -24.03 -17.74 -19.93
C SER A 164 -23.15 -16.58 -20.39
N ARG A 165 -22.18 -16.12 -19.61
CA ARG A 165 -21.33 -14.95 -19.95
C ARG A 165 -20.05 -14.90 -19.13
N ASP A 166 -18.96 -14.48 -19.75
CA ASP A 166 -17.74 -14.05 -19.05
C ASP A 166 -17.99 -12.70 -18.37
N GLY A 167 -17.45 -12.54 -17.17
CA GLY A 167 -17.53 -11.27 -16.45
C GLY A 167 -16.87 -10.13 -17.22
N ALA A 168 -17.42 -8.94 -17.09
CA ALA A 168 -16.95 -7.75 -17.80
C ALA A 168 -15.51 -7.37 -17.46
N PHE A 169 -15.07 -7.63 -16.23
CA PHE A 169 -13.73 -7.27 -15.72
C PHE A 169 -13.01 -8.48 -15.15
N PRO A 170 -11.66 -8.53 -15.26
CA PRO A 170 -10.88 -9.50 -14.51
C PRO A 170 -11.04 -9.26 -13.00
N GLN A 171 -11.06 -10.34 -12.21
CA GLN A 171 -11.26 -10.26 -10.77
C GLN A 171 -10.11 -10.91 -10.01
N ALA A 172 -9.53 -10.17 -9.08
CA ALA A 172 -8.63 -10.71 -8.08
C ALA A 172 -9.46 -11.25 -6.90
N ARG A 173 -9.19 -12.50 -6.51
CA ARG A 173 -9.66 -13.04 -5.23
C ARG A 173 -8.60 -12.73 -4.15
N TRP A 174 -9.04 -12.31 -3.00
CA TRP A 174 -8.17 -12.14 -1.85
C TRP A 174 -8.77 -12.79 -0.61
N VAL A 175 -7.90 -13.25 0.26
CA VAL A 175 -8.26 -13.83 1.56
C VAL A 175 -7.39 -13.14 2.60
N ALA A 176 -7.99 -12.75 3.70
CA ALA A 176 -7.30 -12.15 4.84
C ALA A 176 -7.58 -12.93 6.12
N ALA A 177 -6.59 -13.03 6.97
CA ALA A 177 -6.70 -13.52 8.34
C ALA A 177 -6.56 -12.34 9.29
N ALA A 178 -7.48 -12.20 10.23
CA ALA A 178 -7.49 -11.11 11.20
C ALA A 178 -7.68 -11.65 12.62
N GLU A 179 -7.05 -11.00 13.58
CA GLU A 179 -7.29 -11.22 14.99
C GLU A 179 -8.70 -10.74 15.37
N SER A 180 -9.55 -11.63 15.85
CA SER A 180 -10.99 -11.34 16.00
C SER A 180 -11.28 -10.19 16.96
N GLY A 181 -10.54 -10.09 18.06
CA GLY A 181 -10.78 -9.06 19.09
C GLY A 181 -10.35 -7.66 18.72
N THR A 182 -9.28 -7.52 17.91
CA THR A 182 -8.71 -6.22 17.53
C THR A 182 -8.99 -5.83 16.07
N GLY A 183 -9.32 -6.80 15.22
CA GLY A 183 -9.40 -6.61 13.79
C GLY A 183 -8.02 -6.44 13.10
N SER A 184 -6.93 -6.67 13.83
CA SER A 184 -5.58 -6.57 13.28
C SER A 184 -5.35 -7.64 12.22
N LEU A 185 -4.86 -7.25 11.05
CA LEU A 185 -4.54 -8.20 9.99
C LEU A 185 -3.27 -8.98 10.33
N LEU A 186 -3.38 -10.30 10.32
CA LEU A 186 -2.28 -11.23 10.55
C LEU A 186 -1.59 -11.62 9.24
N GLY A 187 -2.32 -11.58 8.14
CA GLY A 187 -1.83 -11.90 6.82
C GLY A 187 -2.92 -11.75 5.77
N ALA A 188 -2.51 -11.67 4.52
CA ALA A 188 -3.40 -11.70 3.37
C ALA A 188 -2.72 -12.37 2.18
N ALA A 189 -3.53 -12.95 1.30
CA ALA A 189 -3.07 -13.53 0.06
C ALA A 189 -4.00 -13.12 -1.08
N ILE A 190 -3.46 -13.01 -2.29
CA ILE A 190 -4.18 -12.64 -3.51
C ILE A 190 -3.94 -13.72 -4.55
N GLY A 191 -5.01 -14.16 -5.22
CA GLY A 191 -4.97 -15.17 -6.25
C GLY A 191 -5.96 -14.88 -7.39
N ARG A 192 -6.16 -15.89 -8.24
CA ARG A 192 -7.09 -15.85 -9.36
C ARG A 192 -8.53 -15.89 -8.86
N CYS A 193 -9.45 -15.36 -9.64
CA CYS A 193 -10.89 -15.40 -9.30
C CYS A 193 -11.43 -16.82 -9.16
N THR A 194 -10.82 -17.79 -9.85
CA THR A 194 -11.19 -19.22 -9.83
C THR A 194 -10.49 -20.02 -8.74
N ASP A 195 -9.50 -19.47 -8.07
CA ASP A 195 -8.76 -20.18 -7.04
C ASP A 195 -9.67 -20.47 -5.84
N ALA A 196 -9.56 -21.68 -5.29
CA ALA A 196 -10.19 -21.99 -4.02
C ALA A 196 -9.50 -21.19 -2.90
N GLU A 197 -10.22 -20.88 -1.82
CA GLU A 197 -9.66 -20.11 -0.69
C GLU A 197 -8.46 -20.82 -0.04
N GLN A 198 -8.48 -22.15 0.02
CA GLN A 198 -7.42 -22.94 0.65
C GLN A 198 -6.02 -22.78 0.04
N PRO A 199 -5.83 -22.77 -1.31
CA PRO A 199 -4.51 -22.52 -1.89
C PRO A 199 -4.00 -21.12 -1.63
N ILE A 200 -4.90 -20.13 -1.52
CA ILE A 200 -4.54 -18.72 -1.28
C ILE A 200 -4.05 -18.51 0.16
N THR A 201 -4.58 -19.28 1.11
CA THR A 201 -4.23 -19.19 2.53
C THR A 201 -2.93 -19.85 2.93
N ARG A 202 -2.30 -20.64 2.04
CA ARG A 202 -0.99 -21.22 2.33
C ARG A 202 0.07 -20.13 2.25
N PRO A 203 0.73 -19.75 3.37
CA PRO A 203 1.83 -18.82 3.32
C PRO A 203 2.96 -19.45 2.50
N THR A 204 3.37 -18.77 1.44
CA THR A 204 4.55 -19.14 0.64
C THR A 204 5.86 -18.77 1.34
N SER A 205 5.79 -18.23 2.53
CA SER A 205 6.93 -17.88 3.38
C SER A 205 6.76 -18.50 4.77
N PRO A 206 7.78 -19.17 5.32
CA PRO A 206 7.74 -19.61 6.70
C PRO A 206 7.70 -18.38 7.61
N TRP A 207 6.64 -18.25 8.38
CA TRP A 207 6.57 -17.28 9.48
C TRP A 207 7.80 -17.49 10.37
N PRO A 208 8.52 -16.45 10.76
CA PRO A 208 9.52 -16.59 11.79
C PRO A 208 8.80 -17.07 13.06
N ARG A 209 9.13 -18.28 13.50
CA ARG A 209 8.70 -18.80 14.79
C ARG A 209 9.55 -18.10 15.86
N SER A 210 9.14 -16.94 16.26
CA SER A 210 9.67 -16.33 17.48
C SER A 210 8.51 -15.87 18.34
N CYS A 211 8.42 -16.54 19.45
CA CYS A 211 7.50 -16.31 20.56
C CYS A 211 7.55 -14.88 21.08
#